data_e3b00f389a80d80e8ef2c5f72a5ca78a
#
_entry.id   e3b00f389a80d80e8ef2c5f72a5ca78a
#
_cell.length_a   1.000
_cell.length_b   1.000
_cell.length_c   1.000
_cell.angle_alpha   90.00
_cell.angle_beta   90.00
_cell.angle_gamma   90.00
#
_symmetry.space_group_name_H-M   'P 1'
#
loop_
_entity.id
_entity.type
_entity.pdbx_description
1 polymer ?
#
loop_
_entity_poly.entity_id
_entity_poly.type
_entity_poly.pdbx_seq_one_letter_code
_entity_poly.pdbx_strand_id
1 'polypeptide(L)'
;MGELKGCCAPNSACNNGEYETVNIEKTKNTCPMCEDYAGKGLSKPVVIMCCEGACLRGEIARQAANLICHRLVPDKTVRVCLGGAFTKDTGQRNMVKNGKRVIALEGCFLECSSRMMKGVISGLTPEIIIADKLYDFDRSLFGINEMPEEEIKGHAEKVAKAIAERL
;
A
#
# COMPACT_ATOMS: atom_id res chain seq x y z
N MET A 1 -15.61 25.44 -22.22
CA MET A 1 -15.47 24.98 -20.83
C MET A 1 -15.37 23.47 -20.89
N GLY A 2 -14.14 22.91 -20.88
CA GLY A 2 -13.91 21.48 -20.92
C GLY A 2 -14.10 20.89 -19.52
N GLU A 3 -14.94 19.86 -19.39
CA GLU A 3 -15.06 19.09 -18.16
C GLU A 3 -13.70 18.49 -17.82
N LEU A 4 -13.16 18.84 -16.66
CA LEU A 4 -12.00 18.21 -16.07
C LEU A 4 -12.36 16.73 -15.77
N LYS A 5 -11.95 15.83 -16.63
CA LYS A 5 -11.98 14.39 -16.36
C LYS A 5 -10.88 14.08 -15.35
N GLY A 6 -11.14 14.38 -14.08
CA GLY A 6 -10.26 13.96 -12.99
C GLY A 6 -10.25 12.43 -12.89
N CYS A 7 -9.09 11.84 -12.69
CA CYS A 7 -8.86 10.40 -12.47
C CYS A 7 -9.68 9.81 -11.30
N CYS A 8 -10.43 10.61 -10.56
CA CYS A 8 -11.17 10.29 -9.35
C CYS A 8 -12.64 10.68 -9.41
N ALA A 9 -13.30 10.55 -10.58
CA ALA A 9 -14.75 10.76 -10.65
C ALA A 9 -15.47 9.73 -9.76
N PRO A 10 -16.33 10.15 -8.82
CA PRO A 10 -16.97 9.27 -7.84
C PRO A 10 -17.95 8.24 -8.43
N ASN A 11 -18.17 8.24 -9.74
CA ASN A 11 -19.14 7.39 -10.44
C ASN A 11 -18.52 6.38 -11.43
N SER A 12 -17.22 6.16 -11.45
CA SER A 12 -16.71 5.01 -12.17
C SER A 12 -16.97 3.76 -11.34
N ALA A 13 -17.92 2.96 -11.77
CA ALA A 13 -18.26 1.65 -11.20
C ALA A 13 -17.05 0.70 -11.32
N CYS A 14 -16.13 0.79 -10.37
CA CYS A 14 -14.94 -0.07 -10.30
C CYS A 14 -15.23 -1.40 -9.58
N ASN A 15 -16.48 -1.82 -9.45
CA ASN A 15 -16.82 -3.07 -8.78
C ASN A 15 -17.97 -3.81 -9.45
N ASN A 16 -17.73 -4.26 -10.69
CA ASN A 16 -18.70 -5.13 -11.39
C ASN A 16 -18.59 -6.61 -11.00
N GLY A 17 -17.74 -6.96 -10.03
CA GLY A 17 -17.47 -8.36 -9.71
C GLY A 17 -16.72 -9.12 -10.81
N GLU A 18 -16.20 -8.42 -11.81
CA GLU A 18 -15.36 -9.02 -12.87
C GLU A 18 -13.97 -9.33 -12.31
N TYR A 19 -13.49 -10.53 -12.62
CA TYR A 19 -12.18 -11.01 -12.24
C TYR A 19 -11.34 -11.29 -13.47
N GLU A 20 -10.08 -10.90 -13.42
CA GLU A 20 -9.07 -11.26 -14.41
C GLU A 20 -8.16 -12.34 -13.83
N THR A 21 -7.87 -13.38 -14.61
CA THR A 21 -6.91 -14.42 -14.22
C THR A 21 -5.54 -14.07 -14.77
N VAL A 22 -4.55 -13.99 -13.90
CA VAL A 22 -3.17 -13.72 -14.27
C VAL A 22 -2.27 -14.92 -13.94
N ASN A 23 -1.30 -15.19 -14.82
CA ASN A 23 -0.27 -16.18 -14.57
C ASN A 23 0.98 -15.48 -14.05
N ILE A 24 1.48 -15.90 -12.89
CA ILE A 24 2.68 -15.35 -12.27
C ILE A 24 3.82 -16.34 -12.45
N GLU A 25 4.89 -15.91 -13.12
CA GLU A 25 6.11 -16.69 -13.22
C GLU A 25 6.73 -16.85 -11.83
N LYS A 26 6.98 -18.09 -11.42
CA LYS A 26 7.60 -18.40 -10.13
C LYS A 26 9.10 -18.46 -10.26
N THR A 27 9.81 -17.81 -9.34
CA THR A 27 11.25 -17.99 -9.17
C THR A 27 11.54 -19.07 -8.12
N LYS A 28 12.57 -19.88 -8.37
CA LYS A 28 13.09 -20.84 -7.38
C LYS A 28 14.01 -20.19 -6.35
N ASN A 29 14.54 -19.00 -6.67
CA ASN A 29 15.49 -18.28 -5.83
C ASN A 29 14.78 -17.60 -4.66
N THR A 30 15.34 -17.74 -3.47
CA THR A 30 14.97 -16.98 -2.27
C THR A 30 16.10 -16.04 -1.90
N CYS A 31 15.74 -14.84 -1.46
CA CYS A 31 16.71 -13.92 -0.88
C CYS A 31 16.74 -14.15 0.64
N PRO A 32 17.86 -14.68 1.20
CA PRO A 32 17.94 -14.96 2.65
C PRO A 32 17.67 -13.72 3.51
N MET A 33 18.09 -12.55 3.08
CA MET A 33 17.84 -11.29 3.80
C MET A 33 16.36 -10.93 3.83
N CYS A 34 15.64 -11.19 2.74
CA CYS A 34 14.20 -10.96 2.66
C CYS A 34 13.42 -11.92 3.56
N GLU A 35 13.83 -13.17 3.63
CA GLU A 35 13.22 -14.19 4.52
C GLU A 35 13.50 -13.88 6.00
N ASP A 36 14.73 -13.46 6.35
CA ASP A 36 15.08 -13.02 7.71
C ASP A 36 14.26 -11.80 8.14
N TYR A 37 14.16 -10.79 7.27
CA TYR A 37 13.32 -9.62 7.50
C TYR A 37 11.86 -10.01 7.75
N ALA A 38 11.31 -10.89 6.91
CA ALA A 38 9.94 -11.36 7.05
C ALA A 38 9.73 -12.18 8.32
N GLY A 39 10.68 -13.04 8.68
CA GLY A 39 10.66 -13.80 9.92
C GLY A 39 10.62 -12.92 11.17
N LYS A 40 11.46 -11.89 11.20
CA LYS A 40 11.44 -10.86 12.26
C LYS A 40 10.13 -10.07 12.25
N GLY A 41 9.59 -9.80 11.06
CA GLY A 41 8.35 -9.07 10.87
C GLY A 41 7.12 -9.79 11.42
N LEU A 42 7.09 -11.12 11.42
CA LEU A 42 5.98 -11.92 11.97
C LEU A 42 5.74 -11.71 13.47
N SER A 43 6.74 -11.26 14.21
CA SER A 43 6.58 -10.90 15.63
C SER A 43 5.82 -9.58 15.84
N LYS A 44 5.73 -8.73 14.81
CA LYS A 44 5.08 -7.43 14.90
C LYS A 44 3.56 -7.56 14.85
N PRO A 45 2.80 -6.81 15.68
CA PRO A 45 1.36 -6.91 15.72
C PRO A 45 0.64 -6.40 14.47
N VAL A 46 1.25 -5.48 13.71
CA VAL A 46 0.65 -4.82 12.55
C VAL A 46 1.51 -4.97 11.33
N VAL A 47 0.91 -5.49 10.28
CA VAL A 47 1.51 -5.64 8.95
C VAL A 47 0.95 -4.56 8.03
N ILE A 48 1.81 -3.77 7.41
CA ILE A 48 1.40 -2.70 6.49
C ILE A 48 1.85 -3.04 5.07
N MET A 49 0.89 -3.28 4.21
CA MET A 49 1.07 -3.25 2.76
C MET A 49 0.60 -1.90 2.22
N CYS A 50 1.15 -1.42 1.13
CA CYS A 50 0.73 -0.14 0.57
C CYS A 50 0.74 -0.13 -0.94
N CYS A 51 0.00 0.83 -1.50
CA CYS A 51 0.12 1.21 -2.89
C CYS A 51 1.55 1.67 -3.20
N GLU A 52 2.13 1.17 -4.28
CA GLU A 52 3.46 1.53 -4.78
C GLU A 52 3.38 2.08 -6.21
N GLY A 53 2.26 2.73 -6.53
CA GLY A 53 2.03 3.31 -7.84
C GLY A 53 2.98 4.47 -8.15
N ALA A 54 3.25 4.67 -9.44
CA ALA A 54 4.06 5.77 -9.95
C ALA A 54 3.32 7.11 -9.96
N CYS A 55 2.05 7.16 -9.55
CA CYS A 55 1.29 8.39 -9.42
C CYS A 55 1.55 9.06 -8.05
N LEU A 56 1.27 10.36 -7.98
CA LEU A 56 1.44 11.18 -6.79
C LEU A 56 0.83 10.57 -5.53
N ARG A 57 -0.41 10.08 -5.62
CA ARG A 57 -1.13 9.46 -4.48
C ARG A 57 -0.48 8.18 -4.00
N GLY A 58 0.00 7.36 -4.94
CA GLY A 58 0.73 6.12 -4.63
C GLY A 58 2.08 6.39 -3.97
N GLU A 59 2.80 7.40 -4.43
CA GLU A 59 4.08 7.81 -3.86
C GLU A 59 3.93 8.33 -2.42
N ILE A 60 2.90 9.18 -2.16
CA ILE A 60 2.61 9.66 -0.81
C ILE A 60 2.28 8.48 0.12
N ALA A 61 1.45 7.52 -0.32
CA ALA A 61 1.13 6.33 0.47
C ALA A 61 2.38 5.49 0.77
N ARG A 62 3.26 5.31 -0.22
CA ARG A 62 4.52 4.58 -0.09
C ARG A 62 5.45 5.24 0.93
N GLN A 63 5.66 6.55 0.83
CA GLN A 63 6.49 7.30 1.78
C GLN A 63 5.89 7.26 3.19
N ALA A 64 4.58 7.43 3.33
CA ALA A 64 3.89 7.35 4.62
C ALA A 64 4.06 5.97 5.26
N ALA A 65 3.89 4.86 4.51
CA ALA A 65 4.12 3.52 5.01
C ALA A 65 5.56 3.31 5.51
N ASN A 66 6.54 3.85 4.79
CA ASN A 66 7.94 3.80 5.20
C ASN A 66 8.18 4.58 6.51
N LEU A 67 7.60 5.79 6.63
CA LEU A 67 7.70 6.59 7.86
C LEU A 67 7.07 5.86 9.06
N ILE A 68 5.89 5.26 8.90
CA ILE A 68 5.23 4.50 9.96
C ILE A 68 6.13 3.34 10.41
N CYS A 69 6.55 2.50 9.47
CA CYS A 69 7.20 1.23 9.79
C CYS A 69 8.66 1.37 10.22
N HIS A 70 9.35 2.41 9.78
CA HIS A 70 10.79 2.54 10.04
C HIS A 70 11.14 3.69 10.99
N ARG A 71 10.18 4.59 11.32
CA ARG A 71 10.47 5.75 12.18
C ARG A 71 9.48 5.98 13.30
N LEU A 72 8.16 5.99 13.00
CA LEU A 72 7.18 6.41 14.00
C LEU A 72 6.82 5.30 14.99
N VAL A 73 6.52 4.11 14.48
CA VAL A 73 6.10 2.95 15.31
C VAL A 73 6.78 1.65 14.88
N PRO A 74 8.12 1.63 14.76
CA PRO A 74 8.86 0.48 14.22
C PRO A 74 8.69 -0.78 15.06
N ASP A 75 8.46 -0.65 16.36
CA ASP A 75 8.30 -1.80 17.25
C ASP A 75 6.96 -2.52 17.07
N LYS A 76 5.95 -1.81 16.58
CA LYS A 76 4.59 -2.36 16.38
C LYS A 76 4.30 -2.77 14.96
N THR A 77 5.04 -2.26 13.97
CA THR A 77 4.70 -2.37 12.56
C THR A 77 5.80 -3.00 11.73
N VAL A 78 5.41 -3.65 10.63
CA VAL A 78 6.32 -4.13 9.60
C VAL A 78 5.80 -3.78 8.22
N ARG A 79 6.69 -3.34 7.35
CA ARG A 79 6.42 -3.00 5.95
C ARG A 79 6.50 -4.25 5.08
N VAL A 80 5.50 -4.48 4.25
CA VAL A 80 5.52 -5.56 3.24
C VAL A 80 6.05 -5.03 1.91
N CYS A 81 6.96 -5.77 1.29
CA CYS A 81 7.28 -5.60 -0.12
C CYS A 81 6.14 -6.21 -0.96
N LEU A 82 5.28 -5.36 -1.52
CA LEU A 82 4.09 -5.80 -2.23
C LEU A 82 4.42 -6.71 -3.42
N GLY A 83 5.40 -6.33 -4.25
CA GLY A 83 5.86 -7.14 -5.37
C GLY A 83 6.35 -8.52 -4.93
N GLY A 84 7.14 -8.59 -3.85
CA GLY A 84 7.60 -9.86 -3.27
C GLY A 84 6.45 -10.73 -2.75
N ALA A 85 5.50 -10.12 -2.04
CA ALA A 85 4.34 -10.85 -1.51
C ALA A 85 3.39 -11.32 -2.62
N PHE A 86 3.21 -10.53 -3.69
CA PHE A 86 2.34 -10.88 -4.81
C PHE A 86 2.93 -12.00 -5.67
N THR A 87 4.23 -11.92 -6.00
CA THR A 87 4.86 -12.81 -6.98
C THR A 87 5.38 -14.12 -6.40
N LYS A 88 5.53 -14.23 -5.09
CA LYS A 88 6.12 -15.40 -4.45
C LYS A 88 5.45 -15.77 -3.14
N ASP A 89 5.15 -17.07 -2.98
CA ASP A 89 4.59 -17.62 -1.72
C ASP A 89 5.70 -17.88 -0.70
N THR A 90 6.28 -16.84 -0.18
CA THR A 90 7.40 -16.85 0.77
C THR A 90 7.18 -15.90 1.94
N GLY A 91 8.23 -15.53 2.64
CA GLY A 91 8.21 -14.71 3.85
C GLY A 91 7.35 -13.45 3.75
N GLN A 92 7.46 -12.67 2.66
CA GLN A 92 6.65 -11.45 2.49
C GLN A 92 5.14 -11.75 2.43
N ARG A 93 4.73 -12.77 1.66
CA ARG A 93 3.33 -13.20 1.62
C ARG A 93 2.88 -13.80 2.94
N ASN A 94 3.77 -14.54 3.62
CA ASN A 94 3.47 -15.13 4.92
C ASN A 94 3.24 -14.09 6.00
N MET A 95 3.91 -12.94 5.97
CA MET A 95 3.59 -11.82 6.86
C MET A 95 2.15 -11.35 6.70
N VAL A 96 1.66 -11.24 5.46
CA VAL A 96 0.26 -10.83 5.21
C VAL A 96 -0.72 -11.93 5.62
N LYS A 97 -0.43 -13.21 5.30
CA LYS A 97 -1.29 -14.35 5.65
C LYS A 97 -1.47 -14.53 7.16
N ASN A 98 -0.39 -14.32 7.90
CA ASN A 98 -0.33 -14.64 9.34
C ASN A 98 -0.32 -13.39 10.24
N GLY A 99 -0.40 -12.21 9.64
CA GLY A 99 -0.45 -10.95 10.38
C GLY A 99 -1.70 -10.84 11.25
N LYS A 100 -1.53 -10.48 12.52
CA LYS A 100 -2.67 -10.31 13.46
C LYS A 100 -3.60 -9.17 13.03
N ARG A 101 -3.03 -8.09 12.51
CA ARG A 101 -3.72 -6.95 11.93
C ARG A 101 -3.02 -6.57 10.63
N VAL A 102 -3.74 -6.56 9.54
CA VAL A 102 -3.21 -6.20 8.22
C VAL A 102 -3.86 -4.91 7.76
N ILE A 103 -3.04 -3.90 7.51
CA ILE A 103 -3.47 -2.60 6.97
C ILE A 103 -3.01 -2.51 5.51
N ALA A 104 -3.94 -2.11 4.64
CA ALA A 104 -3.67 -1.71 3.27
C ALA A 104 -3.72 -0.18 3.19
N LEU A 105 -2.56 0.46 3.14
CA LEU A 105 -2.46 1.90 2.93
C LEU A 105 -2.50 2.19 1.43
N GLU A 106 -3.67 2.53 0.95
CA GLU A 106 -3.93 2.78 -0.47
C GLU A 106 -3.73 4.26 -0.81
N GLY A 107 -3.16 4.53 -1.99
CA GLY A 107 -3.00 5.91 -2.46
C GLY A 107 -4.33 6.57 -2.79
N CYS A 108 -5.27 5.81 -3.36
CA CYS A 108 -6.59 6.27 -3.78
C CYS A 108 -7.62 5.13 -3.76
N PHE A 109 -8.84 5.44 -4.18
CA PHE A 109 -10.00 4.53 -4.23
C PHE A 109 -9.82 3.27 -5.11
N LEU A 110 -8.79 3.22 -5.96
CA LEU A 110 -8.52 2.03 -6.79
C LEU A 110 -8.05 0.82 -5.97
N GLU A 111 -7.57 1.01 -4.76
CA GLU A 111 -7.21 -0.06 -3.82
C GLU A 111 -6.29 -1.13 -4.42
N CYS A 112 -5.24 -0.68 -5.12
CA CYS A 112 -4.37 -1.56 -5.90
C CYS A 112 -3.71 -2.65 -5.04
N SER A 113 -3.19 -2.31 -3.86
CA SER A 113 -2.46 -3.26 -3.03
C SER A 113 -3.37 -4.33 -2.44
N SER A 114 -4.54 -3.95 -1.93
CA SER A 114 -5.52 -4.89 -1.38
C SER A 114 -6.11 -5.79 -2.46
N ARG A 115 -6.44 -5.26 -3.64
CA ARG A 115 -6.95 -6.05 -4.77
C ARG A 115 -5.93 -7.08 -5.25
N MET A 116 -4.66 -6.69 -5.43
CA MET A 116 -3.59 -7.61 -5.78
C MET A 116 -3.45 -8.73 -4.75
N MET A 117 -3.39 -8.37 -3.47
CA MET A 117 -3.16 -9.37 -2.42
C MET A 117 -4.35 -10.29 -2.19
N LYS A 118 -5.58 -9.83 -2.37
CA LYS A 118 -6.80 -10.67 -2.39
C LYS A 118 -6.76 -11.71 -3.53
N GLY A 119 -6.10 -11.40 -4.64
CA GLY A 119 -5.91 -12.34 -5.76
C GLY A 119 -4.99 -13.52 -5.45
N VAL A 120 -4.09 -13.39 -4.48
CA VAL A 120 -3.12 -14.44 -4.11
C VAL A 120 -3.30 -14.98 -2.70
N ILE A 121 -4.13 -14.35 -1.87
CA ILE A 121 -4.47 -14.81 -0.52
C ILE A 121 -5.98 -14.87 -0.39
N SER A 122 -6.53 -16.07 -0.42
CA SER A 122 -7.97 -16.28 -0.26
C SER A 122 -8.45 -15.82 1.12
N GLY A 123 -9.58 -15.12 1.16
CA GLY A 123 -10.20 -14.67 2.40
C GLY A 123 -9.49 -13.47 3.08
N LEU A 124 -8.52 -12.85 2.42
CA LEU A 124 -7.84 -11.67 2.97
C LEU A 124 -8.81 -10.48 3.10
N THR A 125 -8.96 -9.97 4.32
CA THR A 125 -9.79 -8.81 4.66
C THR A 125 -8.95 -7.75 5.40
N PRO A 126 -8.10 -6.99 4.69
CA PRO A 126 -7.28 -5.98 5.35
C PRO A 126 -8.12 -4.76 5.75
N GLU A 127 -7.68 -4.05 6.78
CA GLU A 127 -8.15 -2.69 7.05
C GLU A 127 -7.66 -1.76 5.95
N ILE A 128 -8.57 -1.14 5.21
CA ILE A 128 -8.23 -0.25 4.09
C ILE A 128 -8.21 1.18 4.58
N ILE A 129 -7.08 1.85 4.39
CA ILE A 129 -6.90 3.28 4.66
C ILE A 129 -6.54 3.96 3.35
N ILE A 130 -7.34 4.94 2.94
CA ILE A 130 -7.14 5.71 1.70
C ILE A 130 -6.37 6.98 2.04
N ALA A 131 -5.11 7.06 1.62
CA ALA A 131 -4.21 8.15 1.96
C ALA A 131 -4.69 9.52 1.47
N ASP A 132 -5.22 9.60 0.24
CA ASP A 132 -5.66 10.87 -0.36
C ASP A 132 -6.87 11.51 0.33
N LYS A 133 -7.47 10.83 1.31
CA LYS A 133 -8.51 11.37 2.20
C LYS A 133 -7.95 12.04 3.46
N LEU A 134 -6.65 11.92 3.70
CA LEU A 134 -5.99 12.40 4.92
C LEU A 134 -5.19 13.70 4.68
N TYR A 135 -5.17 14.22 3.46
CA TYR A 135 -4.52 15.48 3.11
C TYR A 135 -5.27 16.20 1.98
N ASP A 136 -5.12 17.51 1.93
CA ASP A 136 -5.69 18.35 0.87
C ASP A 136 -4.63 18.64 -0.18
N PHE A 137 -4.99 18.51 -1.45
CA PHE A 137 -4.13 18.81 -2.60
C PHE A 137 -4.97 19.08 -3.84
N ASP A 138 -4.38 19.63 -4.88
CA ASP A 138 -5.03 19.78 -6.19
C ASP A 138 -5.26 18.41 -6.81
N ARG A 139 -6.52 18.00 -6.86
CA ARG A 139 -6.91 16.66 -7.35
C ARG A 139 -6.76 16.47 -8.86
N SER A 140 -6.46 17.53 -9.60
CA SER A 140 -6.10 17.45 -11.02
C SER A 140 -4.69 16.93 -11.26
N LEU A 141 -3.81 17.01 -10.25
CA LEU A 141 -2.44 16.49 -10.30
C LEU A 141 -2.42 14.97 -10.27
N PHE A 142 -1.57 14.37 -11.12
CA PHE A 142 -1.41 12.93 -11.25
C PHE A 142 0.05 12.47 -11.10
N GLY A 143 0.96 13.09 -11.84
CA GLY A 143 2.36 12.71 -11.88
C GLY A 143 3.15 13.19 -10.66
N ILE A 144 4.15 12.43 -10.26
CA ILE A 144 5.04 12.80 -9.12
C ILE A 144 5.75 14.12 -9.39
N ASN A 145 6.06 14.41 -10.65
CA ASN A 145 6.73 15.63 -11.07
C ASN A 145 5.83 16.88 -11.10
N GLU A 146 4.55 16.73 -10.85
CA GLU A 146 3.59 17.84 -10.83
C GLU A 146 3.45 18.51 -9.46
N MET A 147 4.14 17.96 -8.44
CA MET A 147 4.17 18.52 -7.08
C MET A 147 5.63 18.59 -6.59
N PRO A 148 6.03 19.66 -5.88
CA PRO A 148 7.35 19.74 -5.27
C PRO A 148 7.61 18.58 -4.31
N GLU A 149 8.84 18.04 -4.32
CA GLU A 149 9.21 16.90 -3.48
C GLU A 149 8.97 17.15 -1.98
N GLU A 150 9.22 18.36 -1.51
CA GLU A 150 9.00 18.74 -0.11
C GLU A 150 7.51 18.74 0.27
N GLU A 151 6.64 19.06 -0.66
CA GLU A 151 5.19 19.01 -0.46
C GLU A 151 4.71 17.55 -0.41
N ILE A 152 5.23 16.68 -1.29
CA ILE A 152 4.99 15.23 -1.25
C ILE A 152 5.40 14.65 0.11
N LYS A 153 6.58 15.02 0.62
CA LYS A 153 7.06 14.60 1.95
C LYS A 153 6.15 15.10 3.07
N GLY A 154 5.73 16.36 3.00
CA GLY A 154 4.82 16.95 3.98
C GLY A 154 3.48 16.20 4.03
N HIS A 155 2.90 15.86 2.89
CA HIS A 155 1.68 15.06 2.83
C HIS A 155 1.90 13.64 3.37
N ALA A 156 3.02 13.00 3.02
CA ALA A 156 3.35 11.68 3.54
C ALA A 156 3.52 11.67 5.06
N GLU A 157 4.15 12.70 5.63
CA GLU A 157 4.26 12.87 7.09
C GLU A 157 2.89 13.06 7.77
N LYS A 158 2.02 13.87 7.17
CA LYS A 158 0.66 14.09 7.69
C LYS A 158 -0.12 12.77 7.74
N VAL A 159 -0.09 12.00 6.64
CA VAL A 159 -0.72 10.67 6.57
C VAL A 159 -0.11 9.72 7.60
N ALA A 160 1.22 9.67 7.68
CA ALA A 160 1.92 8.77 8.58
C ALA A 160 1.59 9.04 10.07
N LYS A 161 1.57 10.32 10.48
CA LYS A 161 1.20 10.73 11.85
C LYS A 161 -0.23 10.34 12.18
N ALA A 162 -1.19 10.65 11.29
CA ALA A 162 -2.60 10.32 11.49
C ALA A 162 -2.87 8.82 11.64
N ILE A 163 -2.06 7.98 10.99
CA ILE A 163 -2.16 6.51 11.12
C ILE A 163 -1.43 6.03 12.39
N ALA A 164 -0.23 6.53 12.67
CA ALA A 164 0.56 6.12 13.83
C ALA A 164 -0.17 6.34 15.16
N GLU A 165 -0.98 7.40 15.26
CA GLU A 165 -1.82 7.72 16.44
C GLU A 165 -2.91 6.67 16.72
N ARG A 166 -3.23 5.81 15.74
CA ARG A 166 -4.27 4.75 15.85
C ARG A 166 -3.67 3.36 16.09
N LEU A 167 -2.34 3.26 16.16
CA LEU A 167 -1.59 2.01 16.33
C LEU A 167 -1.05 1.86 17.75
#